data_55e91e12288c1b86cbff9307a0dc8728
#
_entry.id   55e91e12288c1b86cbff9307a0dc8728
#
_cell.length_a   1.000
_cell.length_b   1.000
_cell.length_c   1.000
_cell.angle_alpha   90.00
_cell.angle_beta   90.00
_cell.angle_gamma   90.00
#
_symmetry.space_group_name_H-M   'P 1'
#
loop_
_entity.id
_entity.type
_entity.pdbx_description
1 polymer ?
#
loop_
_entity_poly.entity_id
_entity_poly.type
_entity_poly.pdbx_seq_one_letter_code
_entity_poly.pdbx_strand_id
1 'polypeptide(L)'
;LAERHERPLAGVFTRWYAALRIATTGPEEAAEAAYRDAAVRLEGCGMPGLEHGLPPLALLSLRVLHRRPARTGEDADWGPYEPWARPLVLLAEGRRTAAAAALRDVPEPPRDLLSEALWCLTAPAAIAVGDRETMERAQAELSPAAAELSAGSGLLTVGPVSRHLDDLAAALHIPSSPKTS
;
A
#
# COMPACT_ATOMS: atom_id res chain seq x y z
N LEU A 1 29.55 33.07 10.30
CA LEU A 1 28.18 32.83 9.79
C LEU A 1 28.23 31.60 8.85
N ALA A 2 28.19 30.42 9.42
CA ALA A 2 27.99 29.20 8.64
C ALA A 2 26.50 29.08 8.40
N GLU A 3 26.03 29.35 7.18
CA GLU A 3 24.71 29.02 6.71
C GLU A 3 24.58 27.52 6.85
N ARG A 4 23.68 27.07 7.72
CA ARG A 4 23.26 25.69 7.84
C ARG A 4 22.55 25.32 6.53
N HIS A 5 23.28 24.71 5.62
CA HIS A 5 22.70 23.97 4.53
C HIS A 5 22.11 22.71 5.16
N GLU A 6 20.97 22.84 5.81
CA GLU A 6 20.12 21.70 6.14
C GLU A 6 19.77 21.05 4.80
N ARG A 7 20.22 19.82 4.62
CA ARG A 7 19.87 19.06 3.43
C ARG A 7 18.37 18.75 3.53
N PRO A 8 17.49 19.40 2.74
CA PRO A 8 16.04 19.28 2.91
C PRO A 8 15.57 17.83 2.85
N LEU A 9 16.21 17.05 1.97
CA LEU A 9 15.90 15.63 1.77
C LEU A 9 16.13 14.75 3.00
N ALA A 10 17.22 14.98 3.76
CA ALA A 10 17.48 14.19 4.97
C ALA A 10 16.36 14.37 6.01
N GLY A 11 15.83 15.58 6.14
CA GLY A 11 14.70 15.88 7.02
C GLY A 11 13.41 15.23 6.58
N VAL A 12 13.16 15.14 5.28
CA VAL A 12 12.00 14.43 4.69
C VAL A 12 12.04 12.96 5.08
N PHE A 13 13.11 12.25 4.71
CA PHE A 13 13.24 10.81 5.00
C PHE A 13 13.16 10.49 6.50
N THR A 14 13.77 11.32 7.35
CA THR A 14 13.71 11.13 8.80
C THR A 14 12.27 11.18 9.32
N ARG A 15 11.43 12.10 8.83
CA ARG A 15 10.02 12.21 9.24
C ARG A 15 9.18 11.04 8.74
N TRP A 16 9.37 10.64 7.50
CA TRP A 16 8.70 9.47 6.93
C TRP A 16 9.05 8.20 7.69
N TYR A 17 10.33 8.01 8.01
CA TYR A 17 10.77 6.87 8.83
C TYR A 17 10.19 6.93 10.25
N ALA A 18 10.08 8.11 10.85
CA ALA A 18 9.44 8.26 12.15
C ALA A 18 7.94 7.90 12.09
N ALA A 19 7.23 8.32 11.04
CA ALA A 19 5.84 7.95 10.80
C ALA A 19 5.68 6.43 10.61
N LEU A 20 6.55 5.78 9.83
CA LEU A 20 6.59 4.33 9.68
C LEU A 20 6.77 3.64 11.04
N ARG A 21 7.69 4.10 11.89
CA ARG A 21 7.90 3.51 13.22
C ARG A 21 6.64 3.61 14.07
N ILE A 22 5.92 4.72 14.03
CA ILE A 22 4.63 4.86 14.73
C ILE A 22 3.62 3.89 14.12
N ALA A 23 3.58 3.73 12.80
CA ALA A 23 2.68 2.80 12.12
C ALA A 23 2.92 1.33 12.52
N THR A 24 4.15 0.95 12.88
CA THR A 24 4.47 -0.42 13.28
C THR A 24 4.18 -0.73 14.75
N THR A 25 4.16 0.27 15.63
CA THR A 25 4.12 0.06 17.09
C THR A 25 3.08 0.89 17.82
N GLY A 26 2.54 1.92 17.19
CA GLY A 26 1.63 2.88 17.78
C GLY A 26 0.17 2.72 17.33
N PRO A 27 -0.71 3.56 17.83
CA PRO A 27 -2.11 3.60 17.40
C PRO A 27 -2.23 4.19 15.98
N GLU A 28 -3.26 3.74 15.25
CA GLU A 28 -3.53 4.15 13.86
C GLU A 28 -3.62 5.67 13.70
N GLU A 29 -4.33 6.34 14.61
CA GLU A 29 -4.54 7.78 14.56
C GLU A 29 -3.22 8.58 14.68
N ALA A 30 -2.29 8.09 15.50
CA ALA A 30 -0.97 8.71 15.65
C ALA A 30 -0.12 8.50 14.39
N ALA A 31 -0.19 7.32 13.77
CA ALA A 31 0.50 7.03 12.52
C ALA A 31 -0.07 7.88 11.37
N GLU A 32 -1.38 7.99 11.28
CA GLU A 32 -2.06 8.81 10.27
C GLU A 32 -1.68 10.31 10.40
N ALA A 33 -1.67 10.83 11.64
CA ALA A 33 -1.23 12.20 11.90
C ALA A 33 0.24 12.41 11.53
N ALA A 34 1.12 11.46 11.86
CA ALA A 34 2.53 11.53 11.53
C ALA A 34 2.79 11.49 10.01
N TYR A 35 2.05 10.67 9.25
CA TYR A 35 2.16 10.67 7.79
C TYR A 35 1.64 11.96 7.17
N ARG A 36 0.55 12.54 7.67
CA ARG A 36 0.07 13.86 7.21
C ARG A 36 1.10 14.96 7.46
N ASP A 37 1.71 15.00 8.66
CA ASP A 37 2.78 15.96 8.97
C ASP A 37 4.01 15.76 8.07
N ALA A 38 4.40 14.51 7.81
CA ALA A 38 5.50 14.21 6.90
C ALA A 38 5.19 14.64 5.46
N ALA A 39 3.94 14.48 5.00
CA ALA A 39 3.49 14.84 3.65
C ALA A 39 3.61 16.34 3.37
N VAL A 40 3.30 17.19 4.34
CA VAL A 40 3.43 18.67 4.18
C VAL A 40 4.86 19.08 3.79
N ARG A 41 5.85 18.28 4.15
CA ARG A 41 7.26 18.57 3.86
C ARG A 41 7.76 17.99 2.53
N LEU A 42 6.93 17.25 1.82
CA LEU A 42 7.25 16.77 0.48
C LEU A 42 7.04 17.87 -0.56
N GLU A 43 6.13 18.78 -0.30
CA GLU A 43 5.80 19.85 -1.24
C GLU A 43 7.04 20.69 -1.54
N GLY A 44 7.43 20.75 -2.82
CA GLY A 44 8.61 21.46 -3.28
C GLY A 44 9.96 20.82 -2.92
N CYS A 45 10.00 19.55 -2.49
CA CYS A 45 11.27 18.87 -2.19
C CYS A 45 12.06 18.49 -3.45
N GLY A 46 11.49 18.65 -4.65
CA GLY A 46 12.11 18.36 -5.92
C GLY A 46 12.16 16.86 -6.27
N MET A 47 11.31 16.05 -5.63
CA MET A 47 11.18 14.62 -5.90
C MET A 47 9.74 14.28 -6.32
N PRO A 48 9.36 14.50 -7.60
CA PRO A 48 7.98 14.33 -8.06
C PRO A 48 7.38 12.96 -7.75
N GLY A 49 8.19 11.89 -7.81
CA GLY A 49 7.75 10.53 -7.48
C GLY A 49 7.42 10.31 -5.99
N LEU A 50 7.82 11.23 -5.10
CA LEU A 50 7.43 11.23 -3.69
C LEU A 50 6.31 12.25 -3.43
N GLU A 51 6.35 13.40 -4.09
CA GLU A 51 5.35 14.46 -3.93
C GLU A 51 3.96 13.99 -4.37
N HIS A 52 3.90 13.26 -5.50
CA HIS A 52 2.68 12.75 -6.08
C HIS A 52 2.48 11.27 -5.74
N GLY A 53 1.40 10.96 -5.07
CA GLY A 53 0.93 9.60 -4.80
C GLY A 53 1.45 8.96 -3.52
N LEU A 54 2.64 9.27 -3.01
CA LEU A 54 3.15 8.65 -1.78
C LEU A 54 2.30 8.98 -0.54
N PRO A 55 1.82 10.23 -0.31
CA PRO A 55 1.00 10.53 0.85
C PRO A 55 -0.30 9.71 0.91
N PRO A 56 -1.15 9.68 -0.13
CA PRO A 56 -2.34 8.83 -0.09
C PRO A 56 -2.00 7.33 -0.06
N LEU A 57 -0.91 6.89 -0.70
CA LEU A 57 -0.47 5.50 -0.63
C LEU A 57 -0.12 5.08 0.79
N ALA A 58 0.57 5.93 1.57
CA ALA A 58 0.90 5.65 2.96
C ALA A 58 -0.36 5.53 3.83
N LEU A 59 -1.35 6.42 3.63
CA LEU A 59 -2.64 6.34 4.33
C LEU A 59 -3.43 5.09 3.93
N LEU A 60 -3.45 4.73 2.66
CA LEU A 60 -4.05 3.48 2.18
C LEU A 60 -3.38 2.26 2.82
N SER A 61 -2.04 2.27 2.89
CA SER A 61 -1.26 1.21 3.51
C SER A 61 -1.65 1.01 4.97
N LEU A 62 -1.86 2.09 5.74
CA LEU A 62 -2.39 2.02 7.10
C LEU A 62 -3.79 1.39 7.16
N ARG A 63 -4.69 1.75 6.23
CA ARG A 63 -6.02 1.15 6.17
C ARG A 63 -5.94 -0.36 5.97
N VAL A 64 -5.09 -0.82 5.05
CA VAL A 64 -4.87 -2.25 4.81
C VAL A 64 -4.22 -2.92 6.02
N LEU A 65 -3.21 -2.29 6.63
CA LEU A 65 -2.56 -2.76 7.85
C LEU A 65 -3.58 -3.02 8.97
N HIS A 66 -4.54 -2.12 9.15
CA HIS A 66 -5.58 -2.21 10.19
C HIS A 66 -6.87 -2.89 9.71
N ARG A 67 -6.87 -3.54 8.53
CA ARG A 67 -8.05 -4.23 7.94
C ARG A 67 -9.26 -3.31 7.82
N ARG A 68 -9.04 -2.05 7.53
CA ARG A 68 -10.11 -1.05 7.33
C ARG A 68 -10.41 -0.84 5.85
N PRO A 69 -11.64 -0.45 5.51
CA PRO A 69 -11.97 -0.08 4.13
C PRO A 69 -11.07 1.04 3.62
N ALA A 70 -10.65 0.94 2.37
CA ALA A 70 -9.80 1.91 1.69
C ALA A 70 -10.57 3.20 1.33
N ARG A 71 -11.26 3.79 2.31
CA ARG A 71 -11.95 5.07 2.13
C ARG A 71 -10.91 6.18 2.19
N THR A 72 -10.63 6.76 1.05
CA THR A 72 -9.77 7.93 0.86
C THR A 72 -10.61 9.10 0.37
N GLY A 73 -10.11 10.33 0.52
CA GLY A 73 -10.81 11.50 -0.04
C GLY A 73 -11.03 11.34 -1.55
N GLU A 74 -12.13 11.91 -2.06
CA GLU A 74 -12.54 11.78 -3.46
C GLU A 74 -11.49 12.31 -4.45
N ASP A 75 -10.61 13.22 -4.00
CA ASP A 75 -9.58 13.89 -4.81
C ASP A 75 -8.15 13.42 -4.48
N ALA A 76 -7.95 12.18 -4.04
CA ALA A 76 -6.61 11.70 -3.73
C ALA A 76 -5.75 11.59 -5.00
N ASP A 77 -4.64 12.35 -5.04
CA ASP A 77 -3.65 12.23 -6.12
C ASP A 77 -2.79 10.99 -5.88
N TRP A 78 -3.13 9.90 -6.52
CA TRP A 78 -2.41 8.63 -6.42
C TRP A 78 -1.12 8.60 -7.25
N GLY A 79 -0.90 9.58 -8.14
CA GLY A 79 0.26 9.62 -9.03
C GLY A 79 0.51 8.27 -9.71
N PRO A 80 1.76 7.76 -9.68
CA PRO A 80 2.09 6.49 -10.34
C PRO A 80 1.49 5.27 -9.65
N TYR A 81 0.93 5.39 -8.45
CA TYR A 81 0.44 4.27 -7.65
C TYR A 81 -1.06 3.99 -7.83
N GLU A 82 -1.74 4.80 -8.64
CA GLU A 82 -3.18 4.65 -8.91
C GLU A 82 -3.59 3.22 -9.29
N PRO A 83 -2.87 2.47 -10.14
CA PRO A 83 -3.29 1.12 -10.53
C PRO A 83 -3.46 0.18 -9.35
N TRP A 84 -2.59 0.26 -8.34
CA TRP A 84 -2.64 -0.62 -7.14
C TRP A 84 -3.62 -0.12 -6.08
N ALA A 85 -3.87 1.18 -6.01
CA ALA A 85 -4.83 1.77 -5.08
C ALA A 85 -6.27 1.61 -5.54
N ARG A 86 -6.54 1.82 -6.82
CA ARG A 86 -7.88 1.87 -7.41
C ARG A 86 -8.77 0.65 -7.10
N PRO A 87 -8.31 -0.61 -7.23
CA PRO A 87 -9.14 -1.76 -6.88
C PRO A 87 -9.66 -1.73 -5.45
N LEU A 88 -8.81 -1.34 -4.48
CA LEU A 88 -9.16 -1.25 -3.07
C LEU A 88 -10.17 -0.12 -2.79
N VAL A 89 -10.01 1.03 -3.42
CA VAL A 89 -10.93 2.17 -3.32
C VAL A 89 -12.31 1.76 -3.86
N LEU A 90 -12.35 1.15 -5.04
CA LEU A 90 -13.60 0.67 -5.65
C LEU A 90 -14.31 -0.37 -4.77
N LEU A 91 -13.55 -1.25 -4.10
CA LEU A 91 -14.11 -2.20 -3.13
C LEU A 91 -14.71 -1.49 -1.92
N ALA A 92 -14.07 -0.45 -1.41
CA ALA A 92 -14.58 0.35 -0.30
C ALA A 92 -15.86 1.11 -0.65
N GLU A 93 -16.08 1.41 -1.94
CA GLU A 93 -17.30 1.98 -2.50
C GLU A 93 -18.40 0.94 -2.80
N GLY A 94 -18.11 -0.35 -2.58
CA GLY A 94 -19.03 -1.45 -2.93
C GLY A 94 -19.07 -1.79 -4.42
N ARG A 95 -18.22 -1.25 -5.24
CA ARG A 95 -18.15 -1.40 -6.70
C ARG A 95 -17.32 -2.60 -7.13
N ARG A 96 -17.70 -3.81 -6.65
CA ARG A 96 -16.96 -5.03 -6.82
C ARG A 96 -16.62 -5.38 -8.29
N THR A 97 -17.58 -5.21 -9.20
CA THR A 97 -17.36 -5.47 -10.63
C THR A 97 -16.33 -4.54 -11.25
N ALA A 98 -16.38 -3.25 -10.88
CA ALA A 98 -15.41 -2.27 -11.33
C ALA A 98 -14.02 -2.55 -10.73
N ALA A 99 -13.96 -2.96 -9.46
CA ALA A 99 -12.73 -3.36 -8.80
C ALA A 99 -12.08 -4.58 -9.49
N ALA A 100 -12.88 -5.58 -9.87
CA ALA A 100 -12.40 -6.75 -10.61
C ALA A 100 -11.87 -6.37 -12.01
N ALA A 101 -12.49 -5.40 -12.67
CA ALA A 101 -12.00 -4.87 -13.93
C ALA A 101 -10.66 -4.13 -13.74
N ALA A 102 -10.61 -3.21 -12.76
CA ALA A 102 -9.40 -2.46 -12.45
C ALA A 102 -8.25 -3.38 -12.04
N LEU A 103 -8.51 -4.46 -11.30
CA LEU A 103 -7.47 -5.41 -10.87
C LEU A 103 -6.80 -6.13 -12.06
N ARG A 104 -7.55 -6.45 -13.11
CA ARG A 104 -6.98 -7.07 -14.33
C ARG A 104 -6.02 -6.16 -15.09
N ASP A 105 -6.19 -4.84 -14.92
CA ASP A 105 -5.38 -3.82 -15.57
C ASP A 105 -4.19 -3.39 -14.68
N VAL A 106 -4.06 -3.95 -13.45
CA VAL A 106 -2.92 -3.65 -12.56
C VAL A 106 -1.64 -4.21 -13.17
N PRO A 107 -0.64 -3.35 -13.43
CA PRO A 107 0.63 -3.81 -13.94
C PRO A 107 1.40 -4.58 -12.87
N GLU A 108 2.37 -5.37 -13.30
CA GLU A 108 3.32 -5.97 -12.36
C GLU A 108 4.06 -4.85 -11.61
N PRO A 109 4.15 -4.93 -10.25
CA PRO A 109 4.91 -3.96 -9.49
C PRO A 109 6.36 -3.86 -9.98
N PRO A 110 6.87 -2.64 -10.14
CA PRO A 110 8.28 -2.47 -10.51
C PRO A 110 9.17 -3.13 -9.44
N ARG A 111 10.28 -3.73 -9.87
CA ARG A 111 11.26 -4.37 -8.96
C ARG A 111 12.10 -3.30 -8.26
N ASP A 112 11.44 -2.51 -7.46
CA ASP A 112 12.03 -1.45 -6.65
C ASP A 112 11.66 -1.64 -5.17
N LEU A 113 11.92 -0.60 -4.41
CA LEU A 113 11.75 -0.57 -2.96
C LEU A 113 10.27 -0.63 -2.48
N LEU A 114 9.30 -0.52 -3.38
CA LEU A 114 7.86 -0.61 -3.10
C LEU A 114 7.25 -1.92 -3.58
N SER A 115 8.03 -2.79 -4.22
CA SER A 115 7.52 -4.03 -4.83
C SER A 115 6.67 -4.86 -3.87
N GLU A 116 7.19 -5.20 -2.68
CA GLU A 116 6.45 -5.99 -1.68
C GLU A 116 5.21 -5.25 -1.18
N ALA A 117 5.31 -3.92 -1.00
CA ALA A 117 4.17 -3.12 -0.54
C ALA A 117 3.04 -3.12 -1.58
N LEU A 118 3.36 -2.98 -2.85
CA LEU A 118 2.37 -2.99 -3.94
C LEU A 118 1.73 -4.39 -4.10
N TRP A 119 2.50 -5.47 -3.95
CA TRP A 119 1.94 -6.83 -3.89
C TRP A 119 1.05 -7.04 -2.66
N CYS A 120 1.44 -6.50 -1.49
CA CYS A 120 0.62 -6.53 -0.28
C CYS A 120 -0.67 -5.70 -0.40
N LEU A 121 -0.74 -4.69 -1.28
CA LEU A 121 -1.97 -3.98 -1.63
C LEU A 121 -2.81 -4.77 -2.65
N THR A 122 -2.18 -5.46 -3.58
CA THR A 122 -2.84 -6.27 -4.60
C THR A 122 -3.53 -7.50 -3.99
N ALA A 123 -2.91 -8.16 -3.01
CA ALA A 123 -3.41 -9.37 -2.38
C ALA A 123 -4.83 -9.24 -1.81
N PRO A 124 -5.17 -8.27 -0.94
CA PRO A 124 -6.53 -8.13 -0.41
C PRO A 124 -7.56 -7.78 -1.50
N ALA A 125 -7.18 -7.07 -2.55
CA ALA A 125 -8.06 -6.81 -3.67
C ALA A 125 -8.38 -8.09 -4.44
N ALA A 126 -7.37 -8.90 -4.74
CA ALA A 126 -7.54 -10.20 -5.42
C ALA A 126 -8.43 -11.16 -4.61
N ILE A 127 -8.20 -11.25 -3.30
CA ILE A 127 -9.04 -12.05 -2.39
C ILE A 127 -10.49 -11.56 -2.43
N ALA A 128 -10.69 -10.25 -2.31
CA ALA A 128 -12.03 -9.67 -2.25
C ALA A 128 -12.83 -9.90 -3.53
N VAL A 129 -12.21 -9.87 -4.72
CA VAL A 129 -12.91 -10.14 -5.99
C VAL A 129 -12.93 -11.62 -6.36
N GLY A 130 -12.09 -12.46 -5.75
CA GLY A 130 -11.97 -13.89 -6.04
C GLY A 130 -11.12 -14.17 -7.27
N ASP A 131 -10.14 -13.33 -7.57
CA ASP A 131 -9.20 -13.51 -8.69
C ASP A 131 -8.07 -14.45 -8.28
N ARG A 132 -8.27 -15.74 -8.60
CA ARG A 132 -7.34 -16.80 -8.21
C ARG A 132 -5.97 -16.64 -8.86
N GLU A 133 -5.89 -16.23 -10.12
CA GLU A 133 -4.64 -16.07 -10.83
C GLU A 133 -3.77 -14.98 -10.17
N THR A 134 -4.38 -13.83 -9.86
CA THR A 134 -3.69 -12.74 -9.16
C THR A 134 -3.30 -13.14 -7.73
N MET A 135 -4.12 -13.94 -7.02
CA MET A 135 -3.76 -14.46 -5.69
C MET A 135 -2.53 -15.37 -5.75
N GLU A 136 -2.48 -16.30 -6.71
CA GLU A 136 -1.34 -17.23 -6.88
C GLU A 136 -0.05 -16.47 -7.25
N ARG A 137 -0.14 -15.46 -8.11
CA ARG A 137 0.99 -14.58 -8.45
C ARG A 137 1.47 -13.80 -7.23
N ALA A 138 0.57 -13.14 -6.50
CA ALA A 138 0.93 -12.39 -5.29
C ALA A 138 1.60 -13.30 -4.25
N GLN A 139 1.10 -14.53 -4.07
CA GLN A 139 1.71 -15.50 -3.16
C GLN A 139 3.14 -15.86 -3.59
N ALA A 140 3.38 -16.11 -4.88
CA ALA A 140 4.70 -16.44 -5.40
C ALA A 140 5.70 -15.30 -5.21
N GLU A 141 5.30 -14.08 -5.53
CA GLU A 141 6.16 -12.88 -5.43
C GLU A 141 6.46 -12.48 -3.97
N LEU A 142 5.52 -12.68 -3.05
CA LEU A 142 5.69 -12.35 -1.64
C LEU A 142 6.42 -13.44 -0.84
N SER A 143 6.42 -14.69 -1.29
CA SER A 143 7.00 -15.82 -0.56
C SER A 143 8.48 -15.62 -0.18
N PRO A 144 9.37 -15.06 -1.02
CA PRO A 144 10.75 -14.81 -0.65
C PRO A 144 10.92 -13.86 0.54
N ALA A 145 9.98 -12.92 0.72
CA ALA A 145 9.99 -11.92 1.76
C ALA A 145 9.12 -12.28 2.99
N ALA A 146 8.74 -13.56 3.15
CA ALA A 146 7.78 -14.01 4.17
C ALA A 146 8.12 -13.59 5.61
N ALA A 147 9.41 -13.50 5.95
CA ALA A 147 9.87 -13.09 7.28
C ALA A 147 10.00 -11.56 7.46
N GLU A 148 9.69 -10.80 6.43
CA GLU A 148 9.93 -9.37 6.39
C GLU A 148 8.69 -8.54 6.75
N LEU A 149 8.93 -7.28 7.09
CA LEU A 149 7.92 -6.24 7.14
C LEU A 149 7.86 -5.57 5.76
N SER A 150 6.69 -5.51 5.15
CA SER A 150 6.49 -4.74 3.93
C SER A 150 6.61 -3.25 4.23
N ALA A 151 7.84 -2.74 4.21
CA ALA A 151 8.19 -1.42 4.76
C ALA A 151 8.51 -0.35 3.71
N GLY A 152 8.34 -0.64 2.40
CA GLY A 152 8.50 0.34 1.34
C GLY A 152 9.69 1.27 1.55
N SER A 153 10.90 0.71 1.72
CA SER A 153 12.14 1.47 1.99
C SER A 153 12.13 2.41 3.19
N GLY A 154 11.34 2.13 4.19
CA GLY A 154 11.23 2.98 5.37
C GLY A 154 10.28 4.15 5.18
N LEU A 155 9.50 4.18 4.10
CA LEU A 155 8.55 5.25 3.82
C LEU A 155 7.12 4.92 4.29
N LEU A 156 6.69 3.68 4.13
CA LEU A 156 5.34 3.23 4.53
C LEU A 156 5.38 1.76 4.94
N THR A 157 4.30 1.24 5.51
CA THR A 157 4.16 -0.19 5.77
C THR A 157 2.73 -0.66 5.55
N VAL A 158 2.62 -1.86 4.97
CA VAL A 158 1.37 -2.61 4.84
C VAL A 158 1.31 -3.76 5.88
N GLY A 159 2.33 -3.84 6.73
CA GLY A 159 2.45 -4.84 7.78
C GLY A 159 3.36 -6.02 7.42
N PRO A 160 3.37 -7.07 8.26
CA PRO A 160 4.14 -8.28 7.99
C PRO A 160 3.69 -8.97 6.71
N VAL A 161 4.64 -9.33 5.84
CA VAL A 161 4.37 -10.07 4.60
C VAL A 161 3.71 -11.41 4.89
N SER A 162 4.13 -12.10 5.97
CA SER A 162 3.53 -13.37 6.41
C SER A 162 2.01 -13.31 6.56
N ARG A 163 1.47 -12.20 7.09
CA ARG A 163 0.02 -12.04 7.25
C ARG A 163 -0.72 -12.05 5.91
N HIS A 164 -0.15 -11.42 4.88
CA HIS A 164 -0.74 -11.42 3.54
C HIS A 164 -0.64 -12.79 2.89
N LEU A 165 0.46 -13.52 3.13
CA LEU A 165 0.63 -14.90 2.67
C LEU A 165 -0.37 -15.84 3.34
N ASP A 166 -0.63 -15.69 4.63
CA ASP A 166 -1.64 -16.47 5.37
C ASP A 166 -3.05 -16.20 4.83
N ASP A 167 -3.41 -14.93 4.58
CA ASP A 167 -4.70 -14.55 4.01
C ASP A 167 -4.87 -15.12 2.58
N LEU A 168 -3.82 -15.06 1.75
CA LEU A 168 -3.81 -15.64 0.40
C LEU A 168 -3.95 -17.17 0.44
N ALA A 169 -3.18 -17.84 1.30
CA ALA A 169 -3.25 -19.28 1.47
C ALA A 169 -4.66 -19.73 1.89
N ALA A 170 -5.26 -19.04 2.87
CA ALA A 170 -6.62 -19.32 3.30
C ALA A 170 -7.63 -19.16 2.15
N ALA A 171 -7.53 -18.08 1.37
CA ALA A 171 -8.43 -17.81 0.25
C ALA A 171 -8.28 -18.84 -0.90
N LEU A 172 -7.05 -19.26 -1.18
CA LEU A 172 -6.76 -20.26 -2.23
C LEU A 172 -7.21 -21.68 -1.87
N HIS A 173 -7.32 -22.01 -0.58
CA HIS A 173 -7.82 -23.31 -0.11
C HIS A 173 -9.34 -23.41 -0.12
N ILE A 174 -10.07 -22.30 -0.26
CA ILE A 174 -11.54 -22.33 -0.40
C ILE A 174 -11.88 -22.77 -1.81
N PRO A 175 -12.57 -23.94 -2.00
CA PRO A 175 -12.98 -24.38 -3.32
C PRO A 175 -13.89 -23.33 -3.96
N SER A 176 -13.60 -22.96 -5.19
CA SER A 176 -14.47 -22.06 -5.98
C SER A 176 -15.86 -22.66 -6.06
N SER A 177 -16.86 -21.97 -5.54
CA SER A 177 -18.26 -22.43 -5.72
C SER A 177 -18.55 -22.57 -7.22
N PRO A 178 -19.17 -23.69 -7.67
CA PRO A 178 -19.49 -23.88 -9.07
C PRO A 178 -20.38 -22.72 -9.54
N LYS A 179 -20.00 -22.12 -10.68
CA LYS A 179 -20.86 -21.14 -11.36
C LYS A 179 -22.15 -21.86 -11.71
N THR A 180 -23.25 -21.55 -11.03
CA THR A 180 -24.60 -21.91 -11.46
C THR A 180 -24.82 -21.26 -12.82
N SER A 181 -24.94 -22.10 -13.85
CA SER A 181 -25.28 -21.71 -15.22
C SER A 181 -26.72 -21.25 -15.28
#